data_a4bbdd5bf6a472fb4663b9a088f32bc7
#
_entry.id   a4bbdd5bf6a472fb4663b9a088f32bc7
#
_cell.length_a   1.000
_cell.length_b   1.000
_cell.length_c   1.000
_cell.angle_alpha   90.00
_cell.angle_beta   90.00
_cell.angle_gamma   90.00
#
_symmetry.space_group_name_H-M   'P 1'
#
loop_
_entity.id
_entity.type
_entity.pdbx_description
1 polymer ?
#
loop_
_entity_poly.entity_id
_entity_poly.type
_entity_poly.pdbx_seq_one_letter_code
_entity_poly.pdbx_strand_id
1 'polypeptide(L)'
;MKRYIFKSMCVISVVCGFVALTSCELDREPETVLADNTFWKSETDLRGACNKLYVDLPGFNHDRRADDIVGSSPNSTSNGNWSVPAKSDDWTGPYNKIGVCNNIIAKAVNAPLSDAQKNRWMAEAYFFRAFHFFDLVKKYGDVPLILKAFDSTEDPDIKMARTPREQVIQQCYEDLRFAEEWLPDIDNVSSDTDWGRVSKSAARGLLTRIGLYEGTFVKYHSLSGADSKSHLKVAIDAAERLINSGKHALYSDFQKLFYFDGEGRQNKENVFVKVYGPNGAGATITHGNSRQLENGVSVTRQAINQFLCTDGLPREKSPLAVIPETSYDDVFTNRDPRLAMTIYRTGEEAYKGGYQPFSNQHGYGYGIKKGFMLDEWTTNSKETVDKMIIRYAEVLLSYAEALYEYNGSITDAQLDKTVNAVRARAGFTAKLTNDFAKANGLNILDEIRRERLVEFIDEGLRYNDIIRWKIAEKVLPVSILGLKYSEVDTSTKREDIQPRLTTEGGMFKGAKVTDQADIYVIEEASTRSFNPQRDYYYPIPTYEIATSEGSVEQNPGWN
;
A
#
# COMPACT_ATOMS: atom_id res chain seq x y z
N MET A 1 53.21 -20.87 -74.01
CA MET A 1 52.41 -21.62 -73.03
C MET A 1 52.20 -20.89 -71.71
N LYS A 2 53.15 -20.21 -71.10
CA LYS A 2 53.00 -19.50 -69.77
C LYS A 2 52.01 -18.30 -69.81
N ARG A 3 51.74 -17.66 -70.92
CA ARG A 3 50.85 -16.48 -71.04
C ARG A 3 49.34 -16.81 -71.07
N TYR A 4 48.99 -18.01 -71.48
CA TYR A 4 47.60 -18.46 -71.57
C TYR A 4 47.08 -19.03 -70.20
N ILE A 5 48.01 -19.66 -69.46
CA ILE A 5 47.68 -20.21 -68.11
C ILE A 5 47.35 -19.08 -67.13
N PHE A 6 48.07 -17.93 -67.24
CA PHE A 6 47.82 -16.79 -66.33
C PHE A 6 46.48 -16.07 -66.60
N LYS A 7 46.07 -16.02 -67.90
CA LYS A 7 44.76 -15.44 -68.22
C LYS A 7 43.59 -16.33 -67.84
N SER A 8 43.73 -17.64 -67.91
CA SER A 8 42.68 -18.58 -67.47
C SER A 8 42.58 -18.61 -65.95
N MET A 9 43.68 -18.49 -65.21
CA MET A 9 43.64 -18.39 -63.73
C MET A 9 43.00 -17.09 -63.24
N CYS A 10 43.23 -15.95 -63.91
CA CYS A 10 42.58 -14.69 -63.54
C CYS A 10 41.08 -14.69 -63.80
N VAL A 11 40.60 -15.34 -64.88
CA VAL A 11 39.18 -15.43 -65.17
C VAL A 11 38.46 -16.37 -64.19
N ILE A 12 39.09 -17.48 -63.81
CA ILE A 12 38.53 -18.40 -62.82
C ILE A 12 38.49 -17.75 -61.43
N SER A 13 39.50 -16.97 -61.06
CA SER A 13 39.50 -16.23 -59.79
C SER A 13 38.46 -15.12 -59.72
N VAL A 14 38.12 -14.45 -60.83
CA VAL A 14 37.07 -13.42 -60.91
C VAL A 14 35.70 -14.05 -60.85
N VAL A 15 35.48 -15.21 -61.54
CA VAL A 15 34.17 -15.92 -61.47
C VAL A 15 33.94 -16.56 -60.10
N CYS A 16 34.96 -17.10 -59.43
CA CYS A 16 34.83 -17.58 -58.05
C CYS A 16 34.63 -16.43 -57.05
N GLY A 17 35.18 -15.22 -57.31
CA GLY A 17 34.96 -14.04 -56.47
C GLY A 17 33.56 -13.47 -56.57
N PHE A 18 32.83 -13.63 -57.69
CA PHE A 18 31.44 -13.14 -57.84
C PHE A 18 30.40 -14.11 -57.30
N VAL A 19 30.71 -15.40 -57.17
CA VAL A 19 29.76 -16.37 -56.54
C VAL A 19 29.85 -16.33 -55.01
N ALA A 20 30.92 -15.75 -54.43
CA ALA A 20 31.08 -15.59 -52.99
C ALA A 20 30.41 -14.33 -52.40
N LEU A 21 29.72 -13.49 -53.24
CA LEU A 21 29.04 -12.26 -52.78
C LEU A 21 27.52 -12.40 -52.75
N THR A 22 26.93 -13.59 -52.99
CA THR A 22 25.60 -13.89 -52.51
C THR A 22 25.71 -14.33 -51.05
N SER A 23 26.08 -13.39 -50.17
CA SER A 23 25.84 -13.52 -48.75
C SER A 23 24.33 -13.67 -48.61
N CYS A 24 23.87 -14.87 -48.25
CA CYS A 24 22.62 -14.99 -47.53
C CYS A 24 22.74 -14.03 -46.39
N GLU A 25 21.98 -12.98 -46.36
CA GLU A 25 21.55 -12.36 -45.13
C GLU A 25 20.81 -13.46 -44.35
N LEU A 26 21.55 -14.27 -43.64
CA LEU A 26 20.99 -14.97 -42.51
C LEU A 26 20.70 -13.86 -41.50
N ASP A 27 19.47 -13.43 -41.50
CA ASP A 27 18.87 -12.69 -40.42
C ASP A 27 18.85 -13.64 -39.19
N ARG A 28 20.05 -13.91 -38.66
CA ARG A 28 20.24 -14.61 -37.38
C ARG A 28 19.93 -13.61 -36.28
N GLU A 29 18.65 -13.55 -35.96
CA GLU A 29 18.27 -13.01 -34.66
C GLU A 29 19.09 -13.76 -33.58
N PRO A 30 19.71 -13.06 -32.62
CA PRO A 30 20.46 -13.72 -31.56
C PRO A 30 19.53 -14.72 -30.84
N GLU A 31 19.89 -15.98 -30.77
CA GLU A 31 19.12 -17.06 -30.11
C GLU A 31 18.84 -16.78 -28.62
N THR A 32 19.44 -15.74 -28.05
CA THR A 32 19.28 -15.30 -26.66
C THR A 32 18.38 -14.09 -26.48
N VAL A 33 17.92 -13.44 -27.56
CA VAL A 33 16.97 -12.33 -27.50
C VAL A 33 15.61 -12.87 -27.97
N LEU A 34 14.61 -12.85 -27.08
CA LEU A 34 13.22 -13.12 -27.44
C LEU A 34 12.79 -12.06 -28.46
N ALA A 35 12.87 -12.40 -29.75
CA ALA A 35 12.44 -11.49 -30.82
C ALA A 35 10.91 -11.40 -30.83
N ASP A 36 10.39 -10.20 -31.02
CA ASP A 36 8.96 -9.90 -30.96
C ASP A 36 8.14 -10.73 -31.97
N ASN A 37 8.76 -11.14 -33.06
CA ASN A 37 8.15 -11.98 -34.13
C ASN A 37 8.01 -13.47 -33.71
N THR A 38 8.78 -13.97 -32.75
CA THR A 38 8.76 -15.34 -32.26
C THR A 38 8.02 -15.49 -30.92
N PHE A 39 7.98 -14.44 -30.13
CA PHE A 39 7.22 -14.34 -28.89
C PHE A 39 5.74 -14.00 -29.18
N TRP A 40 4.85 -14.07 -28.22
CA TRP A 40 3.41 -13.79 -28.33
C TRP A 40 2.62 -14.81 -29.17
N LYS A 41 3.07 -16.07 -29.26
CA LYS A 41 2.44 -17.12 -30.07
C LYS A 41 1.64 -18.13 -29.25
N SER A 42 1.94 -18.23 -27.97
CA SER A 42 1.35 -19.23 -27.08
C SER A 42 0.84 -18.61 -25.78
N GLU A 43 -0.01 -19.34 -25.08
CA GLU A 43 -0.47 -18.96 -23.74
C GLU A 43 0.69 -18.89 -22.72
N THR A 44 1.72 -19.74 -22.92
CA THR A 44 2.95 -19.71 -22.11
C THR A 44 3.71 -18.39 -22.28
N ASP A 45 3.74 -17.84 -23.51
CA ASP A 45 4.38 -16.55 -23.77
C ASP A 45 3.63 -15.40 -23.05
N LEU A 46 2.30 -15.38 -23.14
CA LEU A 46 1.48 -14.40 -22.44
C LEU A 46 1.66 -14.49 -20.93
N ARG A 47 1.68 -15.71 -20.39
CA ARG A 47 1.97 -15.95 -18.98
C ARG A 47 3.35 -15.40 -18.60
N GLY A 48 4.36 -15.69 -19.41
CA GLY A 48 5.73 -15.20 -19.23
C GLY A 48 5.80 -13.67 -19.21
N ALA A 49 5.13 -13.01 -20.14
CA ALA A 49 5.02 -11.55 -20.17
C ALA A 49 4.33 -11.00 -18.91
N CYS A 50 3.23 -11.61 -18.48
CA CYS A 50 2.51 -11.20 -17.28
C CYS A 50 3.32 -11.38 -15.98
N ASN A 51 4.30 -12.30 -15.94
CA ASN A 51 5.17 -12.42 -14.75
C ASN A 51 5.91 -11.12 -14.43
N LYS A 52 6.22 -10.30 -15.44
CA LYS A 52 6.84 -8.98 -15.25
C LYS A 52 6.01 -8.03 -14.41
N LEU A 53 4.68 -8.17 -14.41
CA LEU A 53 3.75 -7.33 -13.65
C LEU A 53 3.89 -7.49 -12.13
N TYR A 54 4.41 -8.62 -11.67
CA TYR A 54 4.53 -8.96 -10.24
C TYR A 54 5.89 -8.59 -9.63
N VAL A 55 6.90 -8.27 -10.45
CA VAL A 55 8.28 -8.05 -9.99
C VAL A 55 8.36 -6.92 -8.96
N ASP A 56 7.64 -5.83 -9.19
CA ASP A 56 7.73 -4.61 -8.39
C ASP A 56 6.47 -4.36 -7.54
N LEU A 57 5.79 -5.42 -7.12
CA LEU A 57 4.69 -5.29 -6.15
C LEU A 57 5.18 -4.62 -4.86
N PRO A 58 4.33 -3.81 -4.20
CA PRO A 58 4.68 -3.17 -2.94
C PRO A 58 5.18 -4.20 -1.92
N GLY A 59 6.41 -3.99 -1.44
CA GLY A 59 7.01 -4.78 -0.38
C GLY A 59 6.67 -4.24 1.01
N PHE A 60 7.34 -4.76 2.03
CA PHE A 60 7.28 -4.18 3.36
C PHE A 60 7.88 -2.77 3.33
N ASN A 61 7.09 -1.80 3.72
CA ASN A 61 7.45 -0.39 3.82
C ASN A 61 6.62 0.24 4.92
N HIS A 62 7.28 0.68 5.97
CA HIS A 62 6.65 1.32 7.12
C HIS A 62 6.29 2.76 6.74
N ASP A 63 5.01 3.02 6.50
CA ASP A 63 4.54 4.32 6.02
C ASP A 63 4.53 5.37 7.14
N ARG A 64 5.53 6.23 7.15
CA ARG A 64 5.73 7.29 8.15
C ARG A 64 5.13 8.64 7.75
N ARG A 65 4.31 8.69 6.69
CA ARG A 65 3.70 9.94 6.19
C ARG A 65 2.50 10.39 7.01
N ALA A 66 1.97 9.53 7.87
CA ALA A 66 0.78 9.80 8.69
C ALA A 66 1.12 10.12 10.16
N ASP A 67 0.12 9.99 11.02
CA ASP A 67 0.17 10.29 12.46
C ASP A 67 0.32 9.04 13.34
N ASP A 68 0.38 7.84 12.74
CA ASP A 68 0.40 6.56 13.45
C ASP A 68 1.79 5.96 13.63
N ILE A 69 2.69 6.15 12.68
CA ILE A 69 4.04 5.59 12.66
C ILE A 69 5.09 6.68 12.57
N VAL A 70 6.14 6.56 13.37
CA VAL A 70 7.32 7.42 13.33
C VAL A 70 8.59 6.61 13.13
N GLY A 71 9.62 7.25 12.60
CA GLY A 71 10.95 6.68 12.46
C GLY A 71 11.98 7.39 13.33
N SER A 72 13.24 6.99 13.20
CA SER A 72 14.38 7.63 13.86
C SER A 72 14.66 9.07 13.41
N SER A 73 14.09 9.48 12.28
CA SER A 73 14.18 10.84 11.74
C SER A 73 12.83 11.30 11.21
N PRO A 74 12.56 12.63 11.22
CA PRO A 74 11.33 13.19 10.70
C PRO A 74 11.09 12.82 9.23
N ASN A 75 9.81 12.61 8.87
CA ASN A 75 9.40 12.39 7.49
C ASN A 75 8.93 13.72 6.87
N SER A 76 9.46 14.10 5.72
CA SER A 76 9.18 15.39 5.07
C SER A 76 7.71 15.56 4.66
N THR A 77 7.03 14.49 4.27
CA THR A 77 5.60 14.50 3.99
C THR A 77 4.78 14.73 5.25
N SER A 78 5.10 14.00 6.33
CA SER A 78 4.39 14.09 7.61
C SER A 78 4.54 15.46 8.29
N ASN A 79 5.72 16.09 8.19
CA ASN A 79 5.99 17.37 8.84
C ASN A 79 5.84 18.59 7.94
N GLY A 80 5.47 18.40 6.65
CA GLY A 80 5.21 19.49 5.70
C GLY A 80 6.47 20.14 5.11
N ASN A 81 7.66 19.58 5.35
CA ASN A 81 8.93 20.07 4.79
C ASN A 81 9.17 19.51 3.37
N TRP A 82 8.25 19.78 2.47
CA TRP A 82 8.32 19.34 1.10
C TRP A 82 9.22 20.22 0.26
N SER A 83 9.88 19.60 -0.72
CA SER A 83 10.52 20.30 -1.84
C SER A 83 10.02 19.71 -3.16
N VAL A 84 9.94 20.55 -4.21
CA VAL A 84 9.62 20.06 -5.55
C VAL A 84 10.84 19.30 -6.09
N PRO A 85 10.74 17.99 -6.34
CA PRO A 85 11.87 17.21 -6.82
C PRO A 85 12.10 17.43 -8.32
N ALA A 86 13.35 17.29 -8.75
CA ALA A 86 13.67 17.30 -10.18
C ALA A 86 13.09 16.06 -10.88
N LYS A 87 13.22 14.87 -10.26
CA LYS A 87 12.65 13.58 -10.70
C LYS A 87 12.07 12.85 -9.50
N SER A 88 11.10 11.97 -9.73
CA SER A 88 10.47 11.17 -8.68
C SER A 88 10.07 9.80 -9.19
N ASP A 89 10.47 8.75 -8.47
CA ASP A 89 10.02 7.38 -8.73
C ASP A 89 8.51 7.21 -8.47
N ASP A 90 7.91 8.08 -7.65
CA ASP A 90 6.46 8.12 -7.43
C ASP A 90 5.68 8.49 -8.70
N TRP A 91 6.33 9.16 -9.66
CA TRP A 91 5.77 9.46 -10.98
C TRP A 91 6.24 8.45 -12.03
N THR A 92 7.54 8.32 -12.23
CA THR A 92 8.09 7.52 -13.32
C THR A 92 7.88 6.02 -13.13
N GLY A 93 7.91 5.53 -11.89
CA GLY A 93 7.71 4.11 -11.59
C GLY A 93 6.36 3.58 -12.07
N PRO A 94 5.21 4.18 -11.67
CA PRO A 94 3.90 3.78 -12.17
C PRO A 94 3.76 3.88 -13.68
N TYR A 95 4.26 4.95 -14.34
CA TYR A 95 4.18 5.07 -15.80
C TYR A 95 4.98 4.00 -16.53
N ASN A 96 6.17 3.64 -16.05
CA ASN A 96 6.94 2.53 -16.62
C ASN A 96 6.14 1.22 -16.58
N LYS A 97 5.43 0.96 -15.48
CA LYS A 97 4.61 -0.24 -15.31
C LYS A 97 3.34 -0.20 -16.16
N ILE A 98 2.71 0.97 -16.31
CA ILE A 98 1.59 1.20 -17.24
C ILE A 98 2.04 0.91 -18.68
N GLY A 99 3.25 1.33 -19.07
CA GLY A 99 3.84 1.00 -20.35
C GLY A 99 3.96 -0.51 -20.59
N VAL A 100 4.40 -1.26 -19.57
CA VAL A 100 4.42 -2.74 -19.65
C VAL A 100 3.02 -3.31 -19.79
N CYS A 101 2.04 -2.83 -19.04
CA CYS A 101 0.64 -3.26 -19.16
C CYS A 101 0.09 -3.00 -20.57
N ASN A 102 0.28 -1.80 -21.10
CA ASN A 102 -0.17 -1.42 -22.45
C ASN A 102 0.48 -2.28 -23.53
N ASN A 103 1.78 -2.58 -23.40
CA ASN A 103 2.46 -3.46 -24.35
C ASN A 103 1.89 -4.88 -24.33
N ILE A 104 1.67 -5.46 -23.13
CA ILE A 104 1.05 -6.80 -23.01
C ILE A 104 -0.34 -6.80 -23.66
N ILE A 105 -1.17 -5.81 -23.40
CA ILE A 105 -2.51 -5.70 -23.98
C ILE A 105 -2.43 -5.62 -25.51
N ALA A 106 -1.61 -4.72 -26.05
CA ALA A 106 -1.47 -4.52 -27.50
C ALA A 106 -0.96 -5.77 -28.24
N LYS A 107 -0.01 -6.50 -27.64
CA LYS A 107 0.55 -7.72 -28.24
C LYS A 107 -0.40 -8.93 -28.08
N ALA A 108 -1.04 -9.07 -26.92
CA ALA A 108 -1.97 -10.18 -26.66
C ALA A 108 -3.21 -10.16 -27.58
N VAL A 109 -3.73 -8.97 -27.91
CA VAL A 109 -4.86 -8.83 -28.86
C VAL A 109 -4.56 -9.53 -30.19
N ASN A 110 -3.33 -9.45 -30.69
CA ASN A 110 -2.89 -9.99 -31.97
C ASN A 110 -2.33 -11.42 -31.87
N ALA A 111 -2.29 -12.04 -30.69
CA ALA A 111 -1.81 -13.40 -30.52
C ALA A 111 -2.75 -14.41 -31.21
N PRO A 112 -2.21 -15.50 -31.84
CA PRO A 112 -3.00 -16.52 -32.52
C PRO A 112 -3.66 -17.49 -31.55
N LEU A 113 -4.42 -16.96 -30.59
CA LEU A 113 -5.08 -17.68 -29.50
C LEU A 113 -6.57 -17.37 -29.50
N SER A 114 -7.36 -18.19 -28.81
CA SER A 114 -8.77 -17.90 -28.58
C SER A 114 -8.96 -16.64 -27.73
N ASP A 115 -10.09 -15.95 -27.90
CA ASP A 115 -10.38 -14.74 -27.13
C ASP A 115 -10.39 -15.01 -25.62
N ALA A 116 -10.87 -16.17 -25.19
CA ALA A 116 -10.85 -16.55 -23.78
C ALA A 116 -9.42 -16.66 -23.23
N GLN A 117 -8.47 -17.23 -23.97
CA GLN A 117 -7.07 -17.31 -23.57
C GLN A 117 -6.40 -15.94 -23.56
N LYS A 118 -6.63 -15.14 -24.60
CA LYS A 118 -6.12 -13.75 -24.66
C LYS A 118 -6.64 -12.92 -23.49
N ASN A 119 -7.96 -12.91 -23.30
CA ASN A 119 -8.63 -12.11 -22.26
C ASN A 119 -8.19 -12.52 -20.86
N ARG A 120 -7.98 -13.84 -20.62
CA ARG A 120 -7.45 -14.32 -19.33
C ARG A 120 -6.13 -13.64 -18.95
N TRP A 121 -5.19 -13.48 -19.88
CA TRP A 121 -3.89 -12.88 -19.59
C TRP A 121 -3.92 -11.35 -19.69
N MET A 122 -4.69 -10.78 -20.64
CA MET A 122 -4.89 -9.33 -20.68
C MET A 122 -5.54 -8.81 -19.39
N ALA A 123 -6.39 -9.61 -18.74
CA ALA A 123 -7.04 -9.25 -17.48
C ALA A 123 -6.04 -8.95 -16.35
N GLU A 124 -4.88 -9.62 -16.31
CA GLU A 124 -3.82 -9.27 -15.39
C GLU A 124 -3.22 -7.90 -15.72
N ALA A 125 -2.96 -7.62 -17.00
CA ALA A 125 -2.42 -6.32 -17.41
C ALA A 125 -3.40 -5.17 -17.14
N TYR A 126 -4.71 -5.37 -17.38
CA TYR A 126 -5.75 -4.40 -17.02
C TYR A 126 -5.81 -4.16 -15.51
N PHE A 127 -5.77 -5.22 -14.69
CA PHE A 127 -5.71 -5.08 -13.24
C PHE A 127 -4.54 -4.20 -12.79
N PHE A 128 -3.33 -4.48 -13.29
CA PHE A 128 -2.15 -3.73 -12.89
C PHE A 128 -2.12 -2.32 -13.47
N ARG A 129 -2.70 -2.10 -14.64
CA ARG A 129 -2.84 -0.74 -15.20
C ARG A 129 -3.71 0.12 -14.28
N ALA A 130 -4.86 -0.37 -13.87
CA ALA A 130 -5.72 0.30 -12.90
C ALA A 130 -5.01 0.53 -11.56
N PHE A 131 -4.27 -0.46 -11.06
CA PHE A 131 -3.51 -0.37 -9.81
C PHE A 131 -2.51 0.79 -9.85
N HIS A 132 -1.77 0.95 -10.96
CA HIS A 132 -0.76 1.99 -11.11
C HIS A 132 -1.37 3.37 -11.42
N PHE A 133 -2.44 3.46 -12.20
CA PHE A 133 -3.15 4.73 -12.38
C PHE A 133 -3.77 5.23 -11.08
N PHE A 134 -4.34 4.35 -10.28
CA PHE A 134 -4.85 4.73 -8.96
C PHE A 134 -3.74 5.26 -8.04
N ASP A 135 -2.55 4.67 -8.09
CA ASP A 135 -1.41 5.16 -7.31
C ASP A 135 -0.99 6.58 -7.73
N LEU A 136 -0.96 6.86 -9.04
CA LEU A 136 -0.71 8.20 -9.58
C LEU A 136 -1.78 9.21 -9.15
N VAL A 137 -3.06 8.84 -9.30
CA VAL A 137 -4.19 9.73 -8.98
C VAL A 137 -4.22 10.11 -7.51
N LYS A 138 -3.95 9.16 -6.60
CA LYS A 138 -3.87 9.45 -5.16
C LYS A 138 -2.82 10.51 -4.84
N LYS A 139 -1.69 10.50 -5.54
CA LYS A 139 -0.56 11.40 -5.31
C LYS A 139 -0.72 12.73 -6.04
N TYR A 140 -1.11 12.71 -7.30
CA TYR A 140 -1.01 13.86 -8.19
C TYR A 140 -2.35 14.45 -8.65
N GLY A 141 -3.45 13.76 -8.40
CA GLY A 141 -4.77 14.17 -8.92
C GLY A 141 -4.90 13.87 -10.40
N ASP A 142 -5.02 14.91 -11.22
CA ASP A 142 -5.05 14.77 -12.68
C ASP A 142 -3.70 14.29 -13.19
N VAL A 143 -3.70 13.33 -14.13
CA VAL A 143 -2.48 12.73 -14.69
C VAL A 143 -2.69 12.36 -16.16
N PRO A 144 -1.66 12.32 -17.01
CA PRO A 144 -1.77 11.84 -18.39
C PRO A 144 -2.34 10.40 -18.44
N LEU A 145 -3.44 10.20 -19.17
CA LEU A 145 -4.10 8.90 -19.31
C LEU A 145 -3.56 8.15 -20.52
N ILE A 146 -2.43 7.48 -20.36
CA ILE A 146 -1.73 6.75 -21.43
C ILE A 146 -2.26 5.32 -21.51
N LEU A 147 -3.04 5.01 -22.58
CA LEU A 147 -3.70 3.72 -22.77
C LEU A 147 -3.10 2.87 -23.90
N LYS A 148 -2.04 3.34 -24.54
CA LYS A 148 -1.35 2.64 -25.63
C LYS A 148 0.12 2.41 -25.32
N ALA A 149 0.72 1.42 -25.96
CA ALA A 149 2.16 1.29 -26.04
C ALA A 149 2.70 2.31 -27.06
N PHE A 150 3.86 2.87 -26.79
CA PHE A 150 4.55 3.75 -27.74
C PHE A 150 5.60 2.96 -28.52
N ASP A 151 5.53 3.03 -29.84
CA ASP A 151 6.51 2.42 -30.73
C ASP A 151 7.67 3.39 -31.07
N SER A 152 7.54 4.67 -30.77
CA SER A 152 8.52 5.72 -31.07
C SER A 152 8.51 6.80 -30.00
N THR A 153 9.68 7.40 -29.77
CA THR A 153 9.85 8.60 -28.93
C THR A 153 9.27 9.87 -29.57
N GLU A 154 8.87 9.80 -30.83
CA GLU A 154 8.25 10.89 -31.58
C GLU A 154 6.71 10.86 -31.53
N ASP A 155 6.12 9.89 -30.82
CA ASP A 155 4.67 9.81 -30.69
C ASP A 155 4.13 11.04 -29.95
N PRO A 156 3.18 11.80 -30.54
CA PRO A 156 2.71 13.06 -29.95
C PRO A 156 2.02 12.86 -28.57
N ASP A 157 1.45 11.69 -28.31
CA ASP A 157 0.78 11.39 -27.04
C ASP A 157 1.76 11.21 -25.88
N ILE A 158 3.07 11.15 -26.12
CA ILE A 158 4.09 11.19 -25.06
C ILE A 158 4.02 12.52 -24.28
N LYS A 159 3.61 13.60 -24.96
CA LYS A 159 3.47 14.93 -24.39
C LYS A 159 2.02 15.31 -24.08
N MET A 160 1.14 14.31 -23.87
CA MET A 160 -0.26 14.61 -23.59
C MET A 160 -0.44 15.35 -22.27
N ALA A 161 -1.42 16.25 -22.25
CA ALA A 161 -1.80 16.98 -21.04
C ALA A 161 -2.37 16.05 -19.97
N ARG A 162 -2.46 16.55 -18.75
CA ARG A 162 -3.10 15.85 -17.64
C ARG A 162 -4.59 15.66 -17.93
N THR A 163 -5.06 14.45 -17.81
CA THR A 163 -6.48 14.07 -17.90
C THR A 163 -7.13 14.26 -16.52
N PRO A 164 -8.34 14.81 -16.46
CA PRO A 164 -9.06 14.97 -15.20
C PRO A 164 -9.13 13.68 -14.40
N ARG A 165 -8.88 13.76 -13.10
CA ARG A 165 -8.91 12.66 -12.12
C ARG A 165 -10.10 11.71 -12.33
N GLU A 166 -11.29 12.28 -12.49
CA GLU A 166 -12.53 11.50 -12.67
C GLU A 166 -12.45 10.56 -13.88
N GLN A 167 -11.93 11.03 -15.01
CA GLN A 167 -11.81 10.21 -16.21
C GLN A 167 -10.78 9.09 -16.04
N VAL A 168 -9.67 9.37 -15.35
CA VAL A 168 -8.66 8.35 -15.03
C VAL A 168 -9.26 7.26 -14.13
N ILE A 169 -10.04 7.64 -13.13
CA ILE A 169 -10.71 6.69 -12.22
C ILE A 169 -11.79 5.88 -12.94
N GLN A 170 -12.56 6.49 -13.84
CA GLN A 170 -13.52 5.73 -14.65
C GLN A 170 -12.81 4.68 -15.51
N GLN A 171 -11.65 4.99 -16.10
CA GLN A 171 -10.83 4.01 -16.80
C GLN A 171 -10.33 2.89 -15.86
N CYS A 172 -9.94 3.22 -14.63
CA CYS A 172 -9.59 2.18 -13.64
C CYS A 172 -10.76 1.23 -13.37
N TYR A 173 -11.99 1.74 -13.30
CA TYR A 173 -13.18 0.89 -13.13
C TYR A 173 -13.45 0.01 -14.36
N GLU A 174 -13.26 0.52 -15.57
CA GLU A 174 -13.40 -0.27 -16.80
C GLU A 174 -12.37 -1.40 -16.84
N ASP A 175 -11.11 -1.08 -16.59
CA ASP A 175 -10.01 -2.04 -16.53
C ASP A 175 -10.28 -3.14 -15.48
N LEU A 176 -10.77 -2.77 -14.30
CA LEU A 176 -11.05 -3.72 -13.22
C LEU A 176 -12.32 -4.54 -13.46
N ARG A 177 -13.34 -4.01 -14.16
CA ARG A 177 -14.50 -4.81 -14.57
C ARG A 177 -14.09 -5.88 -15.58
N PHE A 178 -13.25 -5.52 -16.57
CA PHE A 178 -12.67 -6.51 -17.47
C PHE A 178 -11.84 -7.55 -16.71
N ALA A 179 -11.02 -7.10 -15.73
CA ALA A 179 -10.26 -8.00 -14.89
C ALA A 179 -11.17 -8.93 -14.07
N GLU A 180 -12.24 -8.42 -13.46
CA GLU A 180 -13.20 -9.25 -12.71
C GLU A 180 -13.88 -10.30 -13.60
N GLU A 181 -14.17 -9.96 -14.86
CA GLU A 181 -14.80 -10.89 -15.80
C GLU A 181 -13.87 -12.06 -16.16
N TRP A 182 -12.61 -11.78 -16.49
CA TRP A 182 -11.70 -12.74 -17.14
C TRP A 182 -10.64 -13.35 -16.21
N LEU A 183 -10.39 -12.79 -15.03
CA LEU A 183 -9.49 -13.41 -14.05
C LEU A 183 -10.11 -14.71 -13.49
N PRO A 184 -9.28 -15.67 -13.06
CA PRO A 184 -9.78 -16.87 -12.39
C PRO A 184 -10.34 -16.55 -11.01
N ASP A 185 -11.20 -17.43 -10.51
CA ASP A 185 -11.54 -17.42 -9.09
C ASP A 185 -10.32 -17.73 -8.24
N ILE A 186 -10.32 -17.26 -6.97
CA ILE A 186 -9.19 -17.46 -6.04
C ILE A 186 -8.85 -18.95 -5.84
N ASP A 187 -9.84 -19.83 -5.89
CA ASP A 187 -9.63 -21.28 -5.76
C ASP A 187 -8.81 -21.86 -6.93
N ASN A 188 -8.82 -21.20 -8.08
CA ASN A 188 -8.13 -21.64 -9.30
C ASN A 188 -6.72 -21.06 -9.44
N VAL A 189 -6.27 -20.19 -8.52
CA VAL A 189 -4.88 -19.70 -8.42
C VAL A 189 -4.16 -20.31 -7.22
N SER A 190 -4.48 -21.57 -6.93
CA SER A 190 -4.06 -22.28 -5.72
C SER A 190 -2.84 -23.18 -5.90
N SER A 191 -2.33 -23.35 -7.15
CA SER A 191 -1.09 -24.09 -7.39
C SER A 191 0.13 -23.31 -6.89
N ASP A 192 1.21 -24.02 -6.55
CA ASP A 192 2.45 -23.37 -6.08
C ASP A 192 3.05 -22.38 -7.10
N THR A 193 2.74 -22.57 -8.39
CA THR A 193 3.19 -21.69 -9.46
C THR A 193 2.25 -20.50 -9.75
N ASP A 194 1.02 -20.52 -9.24
CA ASP A 194 0.00 -19.50 -9.49
C ASP A 194 -0.37 -18.72 -8.22
N TRP A 195 -0.01 -19.22 -7.03
CA TRP A 195 -0.25 -18.49 -5.80
C TRP A 195 0.39 -17.10 -5.85
N GLY A 196 -0.36 -16.08 -5.43
CA GLY A 196 0.04 -14.68 -5.54
C GLY A 196 -0.36 -14.00 -6.84
N ARG A 197 -0.83 -14.74 -7.88
CA ARG A 197 -1.42 -14.11 -9.07
C ARG A 197 -2.78 -13.50 -8.74
N VAL A 198 -3.11 -12.43 -9.45
CA VAL A 198 -4.40 -11.75 -9.27
C VAL A 198 -5.57 -12.64 -9.68
N SER A 199 -6.65 -12.53 -8.92
CA SER A 199 -7.89 -13.27 -9.08
C SER A 199 -9.09 -12.31 -9.16
N LYS A 200 -10.29 -12.85 -9.43
CA LYS A 200 -11.54 -12.06 -9.31
C LYS A 200 -11.67 -11.40 -7.94
N SER A 201 -11.25 -12.08 -6.88
CA SER A 201 -11.25 -11.50 -5.54
C SER A 201 -10.31 -10.29 -5.42
N ALA A 202 -9.12 -10.35 -6.02
CA ALA A 202 -8.19 -9.22 -6.05
C ALA A 202 -8.80 -8.01 -6.79
N ALA A 203 -9.47 -8.24 -7.93
CA ALA A 203 -10.16 -7.18 -8.68
C ALA A 203 -11.28 -6.53 -7.86
N ARG A 204 -12.12 -7.33 -7.18
CA ARG A 204 -13.18 -6.85 -6.29
C ARG A 204 -12.61 -6.08 -5.09
N GLY A 205 -11.55 -6.57 -4.49
CA GLY A 205 -10.86 -5.89 -3.38
C GLY A 205 -10.30 -4.53 -3.80
N LEU A 206 -9.70 -4.45 -4.99
CA LEU A 206 -9.17 -3.19 -5.51
C LEU A 206 -10.29 -2.22 -5.91
N LEU A 207 -11.38 -2.69 -6.53
CA LEU A 207 -12.59 -1.88 -6.78
C LEU A 207 -13.17 -1.30 -5.48
N THR A 208 -13.24 -2.12 -4.42
CA THR A 208 -13.69 -1.67 -3.10
C THR A 208 -12.81 -0.55 -2.55
N ARG A 209 -11.50 -0.72 -2.64
CA ARG A 209 -10.50 0.27 -2.17
C ARG A 209 -10.59 1.56 -2.97
N ILE A 210 -10.62 1.50 -4.30
CA ILE A 210 -10.71 2.69 -5.18
C ILE A 210 -12.03 3.41 -4.96
N GLY A 211 -13.15 2.68 -4.98
CA GLY A 211 -14.47 3.27 -4.81
C GLY A 211 -14.67 3.98 -3.47
N LEU A 212 -14.17 3.39 -2.37
CA LEU A 212 -14.19 4.05 -1.05
C LEU A 212 -13.29 5.29 -1.04
N TYR A 213 -12.07 5.16 -1.56
CA TYR A 213 -11.13 6.29 -1.58
C TYR A 213 -11.71 7.46 -2.36
N GLU A 214 -12.13 7.25 -3.60
CA GLU A 214 -12.66 8.31 -4.48
C GLU A 214 -13.98 8.86 -3.95
N GLY A 215 -14.89 8.02 -3.50
CA GLY A 215 -16.17 8.46 -2.96
C GLY A 215 -16.02 9.40 -1.77
N THR A 216 -15.12 9.08 -0.84
CA THR A 216 -14.84 9.94 0.30
C THR A 216 -13.99 11.14 -0.07
N PHE A 217 -13.00 10.99 -0.96
CA PHE A 217 -12.19 12.11 -1.44
C PHE A 217 -13.05 13.16 -2.13
N VAL A 218 -13.89 12.77 -3.07
CA VAL A 218 -14.85 13.68 -3.76
C VAL A 218 -15.75 14.39 -2.76
N LYS A 219 -16.30 13.66 -1.78
CA LYS A 219 -17.20 14.21 -0.76
C LYS A 219 -16.51 15.27 0.11
N TYR A 220 -15.38 14.93 0.71
CA TYR A 220 -14.73 15.78 1.70
C TYR A 220 -13.92 16.92 1.08
N HIS A 221 -13.39 16.73 -0.13
CA HIS A 221 -12.71 17.78 -0.87
C HIS A 221 -13.65 18.62 -1.74
N SER A 222 -14.93 18.25 -1.79
CA SER A 222 -15.98 18.97 -2.54
C SER A 222 -15.62 19.15 -4.03
N LEU A 223 -15.12 18.06 -4.65
CA LEU A 223 -14.71 18.13 -6.06
C LEU A 223 -15.92 18.30 -6.97
N SER A 224 -15.83 19.28 -7.88
CA SER A 224 -16.83 19.47 -8.93
C SER A 224 -16.65 18.47 -10.06
N GLY A 225 -17.76 18.07 -10.70
CA GLY A 225 -17.73 17.19 -11.88
C GLY A 225 -17.55 15.69 -11.56
N ALA A 226 -17.59 15.30 -10.26
CA ALA A 226 -17.57 13.91 -9.81
C ALA A 226 -18.73 13.67 -8.81
N ASP A 227 -19.27 12.45 -8.80
CA ASP A 227 -20.34 12.06 -7.87
C ASP A 227 -19.83 11.06 -6.82
N SER A 228 -19.69 11.55 -5.59
CA SER A 228 -19.28 10.75 -4.44
C SER A 228 -20.10 9.47 -4.28
N LYS A 229 -21.42 9.54 -4.47
CA LYS A 229 -22.29 8.37 -4.30
C LYS A 229 -22.07 7.30 -5.37
N SER A 230 -21.77 7.69 -6.59
CA SER A 230 -21.42 6.74 -7.66
C SER A 230 -20.17 5.93 -7.31
N HIS A 231 -19.13 6.58 -6.79
CA HIS A 231 -17.92 5.88 -6.34
C HIS A 231 -18.16 4.98 -5.13
N LEU A 232 -18.90 5.48 -4.12
CA LEU A 232 -19.27 4.69 -2.95
C LEU A 232 -20.09 3.46 -3.34
N LYS A 233 -20.96 3.58 -4.35
CA LYS A 233 -21.72 2.45 -4.89
C LYS A 233 -20.83 1.40 -5.53
N VAL A 234 -19.77 1.80 -6.25
CA VAL A 234 -18.77 0.86 -6.78
C VAL A 234 -18.12 0.08 -5.64
N ALA A 235 -17.73 0.77 -4.55
CA ALA A 235 -17.14 0.12 -3.38
C ALA A 235 -18.10 -0.88 -2.73
N ILE A 236 -19.36 -0.48 -2.50
CA ILE A 236 -20.41 -1.33 -1.90
C ILE A 236 -20.61 -2.57 -2.74
N ASP A 237 -20.86 -2.41 -4.05
CA ASP A 237 -21.19 -3.54 -4.93
C ASP A 237 -20.03 -4.52 -5.07
N ALA A 238 -18.80 -4.03 -5.16
CA ALA A 238 -17.61 -4.87 -5.24
C ALA A 238 -17.38 -5.65 -3.94
N ALA A 239 -17.51 -4.99 -2.79
CA ALA A 239 -17.41 -5.63 -1.48
C ALA A 239 -18.49 -6.70 -1.28
N GLU A 240 -19.73 -6.40 -1.64
CA GLU A 240 -20.83 -7.38 -1.55
C GLU A 240 -20.58 -8.61 -2.42
N ARG A 241 -20.12 -8.44 -3.66
CA ARG A 241 -19.76 -9.58 -4.53
C ARG A 241 -18.61 -10.41 -3.94
N LEU A 242 -17.63 -9.76 -3.30
CA LEU A 242 -16.54 -10.48 -2.65
C LEU A 242 -17.03 -11.23 -1.40
N ILE A 243 -17.75 -10.57 -0.51
CA ILE A 243 -18.31 -11.15 0.73
C ILE A 243 -19.24 -12.32 0.40
N ASN A 244 -20.19 -12.12 -0.52
CA ASN A 244 -21.20 -13.10 -0.90
C ASN A 244 -20.62 -14.27 -1.70
N SER A 245 -19.37 -14.16 -2.19
CA SER A 245 -18.70 -15.29 -2.84
C SER A 245 -18.45 -16.47 -1.87
N GLY A 246 -18.41 -16.21 -0.56
CA GLY A 246 -18.12 -17.20 0.48
C GLY A 246 -16.68 -17.76 0.42
N LYS A 247 -15.79 -17.15 -0.39
CA LYS A 247 -14.41 -17.62 -0.59
C LYS A 247 -13.44 -17.09 0.47
N HIS A 248 -13.83 -16.05 1.18
CA HIS A 248 -12.99 -15.36 2.16
C HIS A 248 -13.58 -15.41 3.56
N ALA A 249 -12.70 -15.40 4.55
CA ALA A 249 -13.02 -15.34 5.97
C ALA A 249 -11.87 -14.68 6.73
N LEU A 250 -12.16 -14.09 7.89
CA LEU A 250 -11.12 -13.60 8.79
C LEU A 250 -10.27 -14.75 9.32
N TYR A 251 -8.97 -14.57 9.35
CA TYR A 251 -8.06 -15.54 9.97
C TYR A 251 -8.24 -15.50 11.49
N SER A 252 -8.24 -16.64 12.15
CA SER A 252 -8.71 -16.77 13.54
C SER A 252 -7.78 -16.15 14.59
N ASP A 253 -6.51 -15.91 14.26
CA ASP A 253 -5.50 -15.35 15.16
C ASP A 253 -4.88 -14.11 14.55
N PHE A 254 -5.14 -12.93 15.15
CA PHE A 254 -4.65 -11.65 14.65
C PHE A 254 -3.12 -11.55 14.62
N GLN A 255 -2.44 -12.10 15.62
CA GLN A 255 -0.98 -12.02 15.67
C GLN A 255 -0.33 -12.95 14.64
N LYS A 256 -0.80 -14.18 14.56
CA LYS A 256 -0.29 -15.19 13.63
C LYS A 256 -0.60 -14.88 12.16
N LEU A 257 -1.60 -14.04 11.90
CA LEU A 257 -1.92 -13.58 10.56
C LEU A 257 -0.72 -12.97 9.81
N PHE A 258 0.23 -12.39 10.54
CA PHE A 258 1.40 -11.69 9.98
C PHE A 258 2.69 -12.52 10.04
N TYR A 259 2.58 -13.80 10.34
CA TYR A 259 3.68 -14.78 10.44
C TYR A 259 3.50 -15.89 9.40
N PHE A 260 4.42 -16.86 9.36
CA PHE A 260 4.31 -18.03 8.49
C PHE A 260 2.99 -18.80 8.65
N ASP A 261 2.41 -18.83 9.87
CA ASP A 261 1.08 -19.42 10.09
C ASP A 261 -0.01 -18.78 9.22
N GLY A 262 0.12 -17.50 8.89
CA GLY A 262 -0.83 -16.72 8.08
C GLY A 262 -0.59 -16.79 6.58
N GLU A 263 0.42 -17.52 6.10
CA GLU A 263 0.74 -17.60 4.68
C GLU A 263 -0.17 -18.56 3.90
N GLY A 264 -0.08 -18.42 2.60
CA GLY A 264 -0.61 -19.38 1.65
C GLY A 264 -2.13 -19.34 1.48
N ARG A 265 -2.59 -20.29 0.68
CA ARG A 265 -3.98 -20.40 0.23
C ARG A 265 -4.96 -20.89 1.29
N GLN A 266 -4.49 -21.50 2.39
CA GLN A 266 -5.34 -21.91 3.50
C GLN A 266 -5.86 -20.70 4.29
N ASN A 267 -5.11 -19.62 4.32
CA ASN A 267 -5.57 -18.38 4.93
C ASN A 267 -6.54 -17.65 4.00
N LYS A 268 -7.83 -17.81 4.29
CA LYS A 268 -8.92 -17.19 3.52
C LYS A 268 -9.01 -15.66 3.71
N GLU A 269 -8.21 -15.06 4.60
CA GLU A 269 -8.11 -13.60 4.70
C GLU A 269 -7.25 -13.01 3.58
N ASN A 270 -6.37 -13.79 2.96
CA ASN A 270 -5.59 -13.39 1.80
C ASN A 270 -6.48 -13.14 0.58
N VAL A 271 -6.58 -11.89 0.13
CA VAL A 271 -7.29 -11.48 -1.11
C VAL A 271 -6.30 -11.24 -2.23
N PHE A 272 -5.23 -10.53 -1.94
CA PHE A 272 -4.09 -10.33 -2.85
C PHE A 272 -2.79 -10.23 -2.04
N VAL A 273 -1.79 -11.03 -2.40
CA VAL A 273 -0.53 -11.14 -1.67
C VAL A 273 0.66 -10.97 -2.60
N LYS A 274 1.76 -10.42 -2.08
CA LYS A 274 3.09 -10.54 -2.65
C LYS A 274 3.77 -11.73 -1.99
N VAL A 275 4.07 -12.73 -2.80
CA VAL A 275 4.74 -13.95 -2.34
C VAL A 275 6.24 -13.72 -2.26
N TYR A 276 6.82 -14.14 -1.16
CA TYR A 276 8.25 -14.21 -0.93
C TYR A 276 8.72 -15.68 -0.81
N GLY A 277 10.01 -15.91 -0.62
CA GLY A 277 10.56 -17.25 -0.54
C GLY A 277 10.93 -17.87 -1.89
N PRO A 278 11.05 -19.21 -1.96
CA PRO A 278 11.43 -19.91 -3.19
C PRO A 278 10.38 -19.72 -4.29
N ASN A 279 10.82 -19.35 -5.48
CA ASN A 279 9.95 -19.31 -6.65
C ASN A 279 10.25 -20.44 -7.62
N GLY A 280 9.33 -20.70 -8.56
CA GLY A 280 9.44 -21.79 -9.54
C GLY A 280 10.64 -21.70 -10.50
N ALA A 281 11.38 -20.59 -10.52
CA ALA A 281 12.62 -20.39 -11.29
C ALA A 281 13.90 -20.68 -10.46
N GLY A 282 13.76 -21.16 -9.23
CA GLY A 282 14.89 -21.48 -8.34
C GLY A 282 15.51 -20.27 -7.65
N ALA A 283 14.96 -19.07 -7.82
CA ALA A 283 15.34 -17.89 -7.05
C ALA A 283 14.53 -17.81 -5.75
N THR A 284 15.10 -17.17 -4.75
CA THR A 284 14.41 -16.85 -3.49
C THR A 284 14.26 -15.34 -3.40
N ILE A 285 13.01 -14.88 -3.33
CA ILE A 285 12.70 -13.47 -3.13
C ILE A 285 12.62 -13.23 -1.62
N THR A 286 13.39 -12.26 -1.12
CA THR A 286 13.49 -11.98 0.31
C THR A 286 13.22 -10.51 0.62
N HIS A 287 13.00 -10.23 1.90
CA HIS A 287 12.87 -8.88 2.45
C HIS A 287 13.64 -8.76 3.77
N GLY A 288 13.46 -7.67 4.48
CA GLY A 288 14.11 -7.43 5.78
C GLY A 288 13.15 -6.74 6.75
N ASN A 289 11.90 -7.20 6.83
CA ASN A 289 10.85 -6.56 7.62
C ASN A 289 11.21 -6.51 9.12
N SER A 290 11.59 -7.65 9.72
CA SER A 290 11.95 -7.71 11.15
C SER A 290 13.16 -6.84 11.47
N ARG A 291 14.12 -6.72 10.53
CA ARG A 291 15.26 -5.79 10.66
C ARG A 291 14.84 -4.32 10.62
N GLN A 292 13.85 -3.98 9.80
CA GLN A 292 13.32 -2.62 9.74
C GLN A 292 12.51 -2.29 11.00
N LEU A 293 11.72 -3.24 11.50
CA LEU A 293 10.98 -3.10 12.77
C LEU A 293 11.92 -2.90 13.96
N GLU A 294 13.07 -3.58 13.98
CA GLU A 294 14.11 -3.40 14.99
C GLU A 294 14.66 -1.96 15.01
N ASN A 295 14.96 -1.41 13.83
CA ASN A 295 15.91 -0.31 13.72
C ASN A 295 15.30 1.06 13.49
N GLY A 296 14.01 1.24 13.61
CA GLY A 296 13.65 2.59 13.38
C GLY A 296 12.24 2.97 13.11
N VAL A 297 11.31 2.11 13.41
CA VAL A 297 9.90 2.46 13.34
C VAL A 297 9.19 2.13 14.65
N SER A 298 8.28 2.99 15.05
CA SER A 298 7.46 2.82 16.24
C SER A 298 6.09 3.45 16.08
N VAL A 299 5.13 2.97 16.86
CA VAL A 299 3.78 3.52 16.91
C VAL A 299 3.78 4.77 17.77
N THR A 300 3.06 5.80 17.35
CA THR A 300 2.88 7.03 18.11
C THR A 300 1.88 6.84 19.26
N ARG A 301 1.97 7.69 20.29
CA ARG A 301 0.97 7.71 21.35
C ARG A 301 -0.43 8.06 20.84
N GLN A 302 -0.51 8.89 19.81
CA GLN A 302 -1.78 9.22 19.18
C GLN A 302 -2.50 7.96 18.65
N ALA A 303 -1.78 7.08 18.00
CA ALA A 303 -2.33 5.82 17.51
C ALA A 303 -2.65 4.84 18.65
N ILE A 304 -1.77 4.73 19.65
CA ILE A 304 -2.02 3.90 20.85
C ILE A 304 -3.30 4.33 21.58
N ASN A 305 -3.57 5.61 21.65
CA ASN A 305 -4.79 6.13 22.29
C ASN A 305 -6.06 5.77 21.52
N GLN A 306 -5.97 5.37 20.25
CA GLN A 306 -7.14 4.92 19.46
C GLN A 306 -7.63 3.52 19.83
N PHE A 307 -6.80 2.67 20.43
CA PHE A 307 -7.29 1.41 20.96
C PHE A 307 -8.31 1.64 22.07
N LEU A 308 -9.46 0.99 21.98
CA LEU A 308 -10.54 1.14 22.96
C LEU A 308 -10.19 0.46 24.30
N CYS A 309 -10.91 0.81 25.36
CA CYS A 309 -10.94 0.01 26.57
C CYS A 309 -11.84 -1.23 26.39
N THR A 310 -11.72 -2.21 27.26
CA THR A 310 -12.46 -3.50 27.18
C THR A 310 -13.97 -3.35 27.23
N ASP A 311 -14.47 -2.22 27.72
CA ASP A 311 -15.89 -1.83 27.69
C ASP A 311 -16.37 -1.26 26.35
N GLY A 312 -15.48 -1.13 25.37
CA GLY A 312 -15.77 -0.59 24.05
C GLY A 312 -15.72 0.94 23.95
N LEU A 313 -15.33 1.63 25.04
CA LEU A 313 -15.22 3.07 25.06
C LEU A 313 -13.81 3.57 24.72
N PRO A 314 -13.70 4.74 24.11
CA PRO A 314 -12.44 5.46 24.02
C PRO A 314 -11.83 5.74 25.41
N ARG A 315 -10.50 5.78 25.47
CA ARG A 315 -9.75 5.95 26.72
C ARG A 315 -10.23 7.14 27.57
N GLU A 316 -10.55 8.25 26.93
CA GLU A 316 -11.04 9.47 27.58
C GLU A 316 -12.47 9.38 28.13
N LYS A 317 -13.23 8.35 27.74
CA LYS A 317 -14.61 8.13 28.20
C LYS A 317 -14.77 6.91 29.10
N SER A 318 -13.79 6.00 29.08
CA SER A 318 -13.88 4.75 29.82
C SER A 318 -13.47 4.91 31.28
N PRO A 319 -14.30 4.46 32.24
CA PRO A 319 -13.94 4.40 33.63
C PRO A 319 -12.87 3.32 33.94
N LEU A 320 -12.58 2.45 32.96
CA LEU A 320 -11.57 1.39 33.08
C LEU A 320 -10.17 1.87 32.69
N ALA A 321 -10.07 3.06 32.09
CA ALA A 321 -8.79 3.60 31.65
C ALA A 321 -7.89 3.96 32.85
N VAL A 322 -6.63 3.54 32.79
CA VAL A 322 -5.62 3.94 33.76
C VAL A 322 -5.09 5.34 33.41
N ILE A 323 -5.51 6.34 34.17
CA ILE A 323 -5.11 7.74 34.02
C ILE A 323 -4.94 8.37 35.43
N PRO A 324 -3.73 8.86 35.78
CA PRO A 324 -2.48 8.82 35.01
C PRO A 324 -1.85 7.41 34.98
N GLU A 325 -1.14 7.12 33.90
CA GLU A 325 -0.25 5.96 33.85
C GLU A 325 0.96 6.19 34.77
N THR A 326 1.42 5.14 35.47
CA THR A 326 2.58 5.17 36.38
C THR A 326 3.76 4.37 35.82
N SER A 327 3.47 3.41 34.94
CA SER A 327 4.44 2.56 34.25
C SER A 327 4.12 2.46 32.77
N TYR A 328 5.07 1.96 31.98
CA TYR A 328 4.86 1.67 30.56
C TYR A 328 3.72 0.66 30.36
N ASP A 329 3.69 -0.40 31.17
CA ASP A 329 2.72 -1.48 30.97
C ASP A 329 1.28 -1.10 31.36
N ASP A 330 1.07 0.02 32.05
CA ASP A 330 -0.28 0.55 32.33
C ASP A 330 -1.08 0.82 31.03
N VAL A 331 -0.38 1.08 29.91
CA VAL A 331 -1.01 1.31 28.61
C VAL A 331 -1.84 0.11 28.12
N PHE A 332 -1.51 -1.11 28.57
CA PHE A 332 -2.19 -2.36 28.18
C PHE A 332 -3.37 -2.73 29.09
N THR A 333 -3.52 -2.03 30.22
CA THR A 333 -4.52 -2.40 31.23
C THR A 333 -5.93 -2.07 30.75
N ASN A 334 -6.80 -3.08 30.72
CA ASN A 334 -8.19 -2.97 30.27
C ASN A 334 -8.35 -2.44 28.85
N ARG A 335 -7.46 -2.82 27.91
CA ARG A 335 -7.47 -2.34 26.52
C ARG A 335 -7.82 -3.46 25.54
N ASP A 336 -8.19 -3.06 24.34
CA ASP A 336 -8.36 -3.93 23.18
C ASP A 336 -7.18 -4.90 23.06
N PRO A 337 -7.42 -6.22 22.96
CA PRO A 337 -6.36 -7.22 22.91
C PRO A 337 -5.33 -7.00 21.79
N ARG A 338 -5.74 -6.38 20.68
CA ARG A 338 -4.83 -6.08 19.56
C ARG A 338 -3.69 -5.15 19.95
N LEU A 339 -3.86 -4.34 21.00
CA LEU A 339 -2.77 -3.48 21.47
C LEU A 339 -1.55 -4.33 21.85
N ALA A 340 -1.75 -5.34 22.69
CA ALA A 340 -0.69 -6.25 23.10
C ALA A 340 -0.21 -7.21 22.00
N MET A 341 -0.93 -7.30 20.88
CA MET A 341 -0.52 -8.06 19.68
C MET A 341 0.23 -7.16 18.67
N THR A 342 0.15 -5.84 18.83
CA THR A 342 0.76 -4.86 17.92
C THR A 342 2.07 -4.31 18.43
N ILE A 343 2.18 -4.03 19.73
CA ILE A 343 3.37 -3.46 20.36
C ILE A 343 3.89 -4.36 21.47
N TYR A 344 5.20 -4.26 21.78
CA TYR A 344 5.83 -5.03 22.83
C TYR A 344 5.39 -4.58 24.22
N ARG A 345 5.25 -5.55 25.14
CA ARG A 345 5.29 -5.32 26.60
C ARG A 345 6.72 -5.32 27.08
N THR A 346 6.93 -4.75 28.27
CA THR A 346 8.25 -4.81 28.94
C THR A 346 8.68 -6.27 29.13
N GLY A 347 9.90 -6.58 28.73
CA GLY A 347 10.50 -7.91 28.86
C GLY A 347 10.07 -8.96 27.84
N GLU A 348 9.11 -8.67 26.94
CA GLU A 348 8.78 -9.61 25.86
C GLU A 348 9.98 -9.82 24.94
N GLU A 349 10.10 -11.04 24.40
CA GLU A 349 11.19 -11.39 23.50
C GLU A 349 11.20 -10.52 22.24
N ALA A 350 12.30 -9.82 22.07
CA ALA A 350 12.59 -8.98 20.93
C ALA A 350 13.98 -9.32 20.37
N TYR A 351 14.46 -8.58 19.40
CA TYR A 351 15.66 -8.93 18.62
C TYR A 351 17.00 -9.03 19.43
N LYS A 352 17.15 -8.43 20.59
CA LYS A 352 18.39 -8.51 21.42
C LYS A 352 18.13 -8.90 22.88
N GLY A 353 17.06 -9.60 23.11
CA GLY A 353 16.60 -9.96 24.45
C GLY A 353 15.24 -9.35 24.75
N GLY A 354 14.90 -9.18 26.03
CA GLY A 354 13.62 -8.61 26.43
C GLY A 354 13.49 -7.14 26.04
N TYR A 355 12.34 -6.76 25.45
CA TYR A 355 12.02 -5.37 25.09
C TYR A 355 12.13 -4.45 26.32
N GLN A 356 12.79 -3.32 26.13
CA GLN A 356 12.90 -2.26 27.13
C GLN A 356 12.37 -0.95 26.57
N PRO A 357 11.39 -0.30 27.23
CA PRO A 357 10.96 1.05 26.88
C PRO A 357 12.13 2.04 26.95
N PHE A 358 12.05 3.12 26.18
CA PHE A 358 13.10 4.13 26.09
C PHE A 358 14.49 3.63 25.63
N SER A 359 14.55 2.42 25.06
CA SER A 359 15.74 2.05 24.32
C SER A 359 15.85 2.94 23.07
N ASN A 360 17.06 3.40 22.72
CA ASN A 360 17.32 4.27 21.56
C ASN A 360 16.88 3.65 20.21
N GLN A 361 16.45 2.42 20.21
CA GLN A 361 16.16 1.62 19.03
C GLN A 361 14.81 1.96 18.38
N HIS A 362 13.84 2.44 19.17
CA HIS A 362 12.49 2.76 18.69
C HIS A 362 12.17 4.27 18.73
N GLY A 363 13.17 5.14 18.78
CA GLY A 363 12.97 6.59 18.71
C GLY A 363 12.02 7.16 19.76
N TYR A 364 11.93 6.50 20.93
CA TYR A 364 11.02 6.83 22.04
C TYR A 364 9.51 6.69 21.76
N GLY A 365 9.14 6.02 20.66
CA GLY A 365 7.78 5.54 20.40
C GLY A 365 7.58 4.09 20.91
N TYR A 366 6.41 3.52 20.64
CA TYR A 366 6.06 2.15 21.04
C TYR A 366 6.60 1.15 20.01
N GLY A 367 7.47 0.24 20.45
CA GLY A 367 8.09 -0.77 19.57
C GLY A 367 7.05 -1.71 18.95
N ILE A 368 7.11 -1.90 17.64
CA ILE A 368 6.17 -2.73 16.88
C ILE A 368 6.62 -4.18 16.91
N LYS A 369 5.72 -5.09 17.36
CA LYS A 369 5.93 -6.53 17.23
C LYS A 369 5.03 -7.19 16.15
N LYS A 370 4.00 -6.49 15.67
CA LYS A 370 3.17 -6.97 14.58
C LYS A 370 4.01 -7.25 13.34
N GLY A 371 4.09 -8.52 12.94
CA GLY A 371 4.93 -8.96 11.81
C GLY A 371 6.43 -9.06 12.11
N PHE A 372 6.87 -8.91 13.37
CA PHE A 372 8.25 -9.21 13.76
C PHE A 372 8.40 -10.71 14.02
N MET A 373 9.39 -11.31 13.39
CA MET A 373 9.74 -12.73 13.58
C MET A 373 11.22 -12.86 13.92
N LEU A 374 11.54 -13.35 15.12
CA LEU A 374 12.92 -13.47 15.58
C LEU A 374 13.75 -14.42 14.71
N ASP A 375 13.16 -15.53 14.26
CA ASP A 375 13.83 -16.48 13.37
C ASP A 375 14.18 -15.84 12.01
N GLU A 376 13.25 -15.06 11.46
CA GLU A 376 13.46 -14.27 10.24
C GLU A 376 14.53 -13.17 10.46
N TRP A 377 14.50 -12.51 11.60
CA TRP A 377 15.48 -11.49 11.96
C TRP A 377 16.92 -12.06 11.96
N THR A 378 17.12 -13.29 12.43
CA THR A 378 18.43 -13.95 12.46
C THR A 378 18.99 -14.26 11.08
N THR A 379 18.17 -14.34 10.05
CA THR A 379 18.57 -14.64 8.66
C THR A 379 19.24 -13.47 7.93
N ASN A 380 19.45 -12.36 8.60
CA ASN A 380 20.13 -11.17 8.08
C ASN A 380 19.50 -10.59 6.79
N SER A 381 18.25 -10.19 6.90
CA SER A 381 17.46 -9.61 5.80
C SER A 381 17.18 -10.55 4.63
N LYS A 382 17.12 -11.84 4.90
CA LYS A 382 16.68 -12.88 3.96
C LYS A 382 15.33 -13.48 4.37
N GLU A 383 14.49 -12.64 4.91
CA GLU A 383 13.16 -12.99 5.39
C GLU A 383 12.23 -13.33 4.23
N THR A 384 11.30 -14.24 4.45
CA THR A 384 10.48 -14.84 3.39
C THR A 384 8.97 -14.86 3.68
N VAL A 385 8.52 -14.23 4.76
CA VAL A 385 7.09 -14.11 5.06
C VAL A 385 6.37 -13.31 3.97
N ASP A 386 5.23 -13.82 3.49
CA ASP A 386 4.40 -13.18 2.47
C ASP A 386 3.82 -11.86 2.95
N LYS A 387 3.70 -10.88 2.04
CA LYS A 387 3.02 -9.62 2.35
C LYS A 387 1.60 -9.59 1.79
N MET A 388 0.61 -9.42 2.65
CA MET A 388 -0.75 -9.10 2.24
C MET A 388 -0.81 -7.69 1.66
N ILE A 389 -1.29 -7.55 0.41
CA ILE A 389 -1.54 -6.26 -0.25
C ILE A 389 -2.99 -5.84 -0.05
N ILE A 390 -3.91 -6.80 -0.15
CA ILE A 390 -5.33 -6.64 0.19
C ILE A 390 -5.74 -7.85 1.01
N ARG A 391 -6.36 -7.62 2.17
CA ARG A 391 -6.90 -8.66 3.02
C ARG A 391 -8.38 -8.46 3.33
N TYR A 392 -9.06 -9.53 3.71
CA TYR A 392 -10.51 -9.54 3.85
C TYR A 392 -11.03 -8.54 4.89
N ALA A 393 -10.29 -8.32 6.00
CA ALA A 393 -10.66 -7.31 6.98
C ALA A 393 -10.74 -5.90 6.36
N GLU A 394 -9.87 -5.58 5.39
CA GLU A 394 -9.94 -4.30 4.68
C GLU A 394 -11.24 -4.18 3.86
N VAL A 395 -11.64 -5.25 3.20
CA VAL A 395 -12.91 -5.27 2.45
C VAL A 395 -14.10 -5.06 3.39
N LEU A 396 -14.11 -5.73 4.55
CA LEU A 396 -15.19 -5.60 5.54
C LEU A 396 -15.29 -4.17 6.10
N LEU A 397 -14.17 -3.58 6.53
CA LEU A 397 -14.18 -2.24 7.10
C LEU A 397 -14.40 -1.16 6.03
N SER A 398 -13.93 -1.38 4.80
CA SER A 398 -14.23 -0.50 3.68
C SER A 398 -15.71 -0.54 3.29
N TYR A 399 -16.32 -1.71 3.35
CA TYR A 399 -17.75 -1.88 3.13
C TYR A 399 -18.59 -1.17 4.20
N ALA A 400 -18.23 -1.32 5.48
CA ALA A 400 -18.90 -0.62 6.58
C ALA A 400 -18.87 0.91 6.41
N GLU A 401 -17.69 1.44 6.09
CA GLU A 401 -17.51 2.88 5.88
C GLU A 401 -18.29 3.36 4.65
N ALA A 402 -18.19 2.63 3.52
CA ALA A 402 -18.90 2.98 2.29
C ALA A 402 -20.42 2.98 2.48
N LEU A 403 -20.98 2.02 3.21
CA LEU A 403 -22.41 1.98 3.56
C LEU A 403 -22.82 3.22 4.38
N TYR A 404 -22.05 3.55 5.42
CA TYR A 404 -22.36 4.72 6.23
C TYR A 404 -22.26 6.02 5.43
N GLU A 405 -21.19 6.17 4.66
CA GLU A 405 -20.94 7.38 3.85
C GLU A 405 -22.01 7.59 2.76
N TYR A 406 -22.51 6.49 2.19
CA TYR A 406 -23.55 6.49 1.15
C TYR A 406 -24.95 6.78 1.70
N ASN A 407 -25.33 6.13 2.83
CA ASN A 407 -26.68 6.17 3.40
C ASN A 407 -26.82 7.21 4.53
N GLY A 408 -25.73 7.68 5.15
CA GLY A 408 -25.74 8.46 6.38
C GLY A 408 -26.01 7.62 7.64
N SER A 409 -26.10 6.30 7.52
CA SER A 409 -26.33 5.36 8.61
C SER A 409 -25.88 3.95 8.25
N ILE A 410 -25.73 3.08 9.24
CA ILE A 410 -25.45 1.66 9.09
C ILE A 410 -26.27 0.88 10.13
N THR A 411 -26.78 -0.28 9.75
CA THR A 411 -27.57 -1.13 10.66
C THR A 411 -26.65 -1.97 11.57
N ASP A 412 -27.17 -2.38 12.75
CA ASP A 412 -26.42 -3.25 13.66
C ASP A 412 -26.10 -4.60 13.03
N ALA A 413 -26.97 -5.13 12.17
CA ALA A 413 -26.70 -6.35 11.41
C ALA A 413 -25.52 -6.18 10.41
N GLN A 414 -25.34 -5.00 9.82
CA GLN A 414 -24.18 -4.68 8.99
C GLN A 414 -22.92 -4.48 9.84
N LEU A 415 -23.03 -3.81 11.00
CA LEU A 415 -21.94 -3.69 11.96
C LEU A 415 -21.48 -5.07 12.48
N ASP A 416 -22.39 -5.98 12.76
CA ASP A 416 -22.07 -7.34 13.21
C ASP A 416 -21.29 -8.14 12.15
N LYS A 417 -21.60 -7.96 10.89
CA LYS A 417 -20.91 -8.63 9.77
C LYS A 417 -19.55 -8.00 9.43
N THR A 418 -19.26 -6.82 9.93
CA THR A 418 -18.08 -6.03 9.55
C THR A 418 -17.24 -5.67 10.78
N VAL A 419 -17.46 -4.52 11.39
CA VAL A 419 -16.70 -4.00 12.55
C VAL A 419 -16.64 -5.01 13.70
N ASN A 420 -17.80 -5.54 14.09
CA ASN A 420 -17.90 -6.48 15.21
C ASN A 420 -17.26 -7.84 14.91
N ALA A 421 -17.30 -8.29 13.65
CA ALA A 421 -16.60 -9.50 13.23
C ALA A 421 -15.07 -9.33 13.34
N VAL A 422 -14.53 -8.17 12.92
CA VAL A 422 -13.11 -7.85 13.03
C VAL A 422 -12.68 -7.79 14.50
N ARG A 423 -13.45 -7.14 15.37
CA ARG A 423 -13.23 -7.11 16.83
C ARG A 423 -13.21 -8.51 17.43
N ALA A 424 -14.25 -9.29 17.16
CA ALA A 424 -14.41 -10.63 17.73
C ALA A 424 -13.27 -11.58 17.34
N ARG A 425 -12.75 -11.50 16.11
CA ARG A 425 -11.60 -12.26 15.63
C ARG A 425 -10.37 -12.07 16.53
N ALA A 426 -10.15 -10.87 17.01
CA ALA A 426 -9.04 -10.52 17.90
C ALA A 426 -9.33 -10.74 19.39
N GLY A 427 -10.47 -11.35 19.72
CA GLY A 427 -10.89 -11.56 21.12
C GLY A 427 -11.46 -10.31 21.80
N PHE A 428 -11.72 -9.24 21.04
CA PHE A 428 -12.34 -8.03 21.58
C PHE A 428 -13.87 -8.17 21.50
N THR A 429 -14.51 -8.32 22.66
CA THR A 429 -15.92 -8.70 22.77
C THR A 429 -16.91 -7.53 22.80
N ALA A 430 -16.42 -6.30 23.03
CA ALA A 430 -17.27 -5.11 23.05
C ALA A 430 -17.78 -4.77 21.65
N LYS A 431 -19.09 -4.88 21.46
CA LYS A 431 -19.74 -4.61 20.17
C LYS A 431 -20.02 -3.12 19.98
N LEU A 432 -19.82 -2.63 18.77
CA LEU A 432 -20.35 -1.36 18.32
C LEU A 432 -21.79 -1.59 17.83
N THR A 433 -22.76 -0.91 18.46
CA THR A 433 -24.16 -0.86 18.02
C THR A 433 -24.65 0.58 18.01
N ASN A 434 -25.73 0.86 17.29
CA ASN A 434 -26.31 2.20 17.24
C ASN A 434 -26.76 2.66 18.63
N ASP A 435 -27.35 1.76 19.42
CA ASP A 435 -27.76 2.07 20.80
C ASP A 435 -26.58 2.32 21.73
N PHE A 436 -25.52 1.50 21.63
CA PHE A 436 -24.30 1.70 22.41
C PHE A 436 -23.64 3.05 22.08
N ALA A 437 -23.51 3.36 20.80
CA ALA A 437 -22.94 4.64 20.36
C ALA A 437 -23.76 5.83 20.87
N LYS A 438 -25.08 5.77 20.72
CA LYS A 438 -26.00 6.82 21.20
C LYS A 438 -25.91 7.00 22.72
N ALA A 439 -25.92 5.91 23.49
CA ALA A 439 -25.87 5.95 24.97
C ALA A 439 -24.57 6.58 25.49
N ASN A 440 -23.47 6.43 24.74
CA ASN A 440 -22.15 6.91 25.14
C ASN A 440 -21.70 8.19 24.38
N GLY A 441 -22.58 8.79 23.58
CA GLY A 441 -22.26 9.98 22.79
C GLY A 441 -21.10 9.76 21.82
N LEU A 442 -21.07 8.59 21.15
CA LEU A 442 -20.12 8.23 20.12
C LEU A 442 -20.72 8.47 18.72
N ASN A 443 -19.88 8.82 17.77
CA ASN A 443 -20.25 8.87 16.36
C ASN A 443 -19.87 7.54 15.69
N ILE A 444 -20.81 6.87 15.06
CA ILE A 444 -20.58 5.56 14.42
C ILE A 444 -19.49 5.63 13.33
N LEU A 445 -19.46 6.70 12.53
CA LEU A 445 -18.46 6.86 11.48
C LEU A 445 -17.04 7.01 12.08
N ASP A 446 -16.91 7.78 13.16
CA ASP A 446 -15.63 7.95 13.84
C ASP A 446 -15.16 6.62 14.44
N GLU A 447 -16.08 5.80 14.95
CA GLU A 447 -15.75 4.47 15.46
C GLU A 447 -15.35 3.48 14.34
N ILE A 448 -15.98 3.53 13.17
CA ILE A 448 -15.55 2.76 11.99
C ILE A 448 -14.14 3.20 11.56
N ARG A 449 -13.87 4.49 11.54
CA ARG A 449 -12.54 5.05 11.19
C ARG A 449 -11.47 4.71 12.23
N ARG A 450 -11.84 4.70 13.51
CA ARG A 450 -10.99 4.23 14.62
C ARG A 450 -10.65 2.76 14.44
N GLU A 451 -11.64 1.92 14.13
CA GLU A 451 -11.44 0.50 13.89
C GLU A 451 -10.46 0.24 12.74
N ARG A 452 -10.56 1.03 11.66
CA ARG A 452 -9.60 0.96 10.54
C ARG A 452 -8.17 1.27 11.00
N LEU A 453 -7.98 2.32 11.78
CA LEU A 453 -6.64 2.67 12.28
C LEU A 453 -6.08 1.54 13.14
N VAL A 454 -6.83 1.06 14.13
CA VAL A 454 -6.40 0.01 15.05
C VAL A 454 -6.06 -1.28 14.32
N GLU A 455 -6.91 -1.70 13.38
CA GLU A 455 -6.73 -2.93 12.63
C GLU A 455 -5.54 -2.88 11.67
N PHE A 456 -5.28 -1.72 11.06
CA PHE A 456 -4.30 -1.58 9.96
C PHE A 456 -3.02 -0.81 10.34
N ILE A 457 -2.70 -0.69 11.63
CA ILE A 457 -1.41 -0.11 12.04
C ILE A 457 -0.28 -0.83 11.29
N ASP A 458 0.62 -0.05 10.67
CA ASP A 458 1.77 -0.51 9.90
C ASP A 458 1.42 -1.30 8.60
N GLU A 459 0.22 -1.13 8.06
CA GLU A 459 -0.15 -1.71 6.76
C GLU A 459 -0.22 -0.67 5.61
N GLY A 460 0.16 0.58 5.87
CA GLY A 460 0.28 1.64 4.86
C GLY A 460 -1.05 2.25 4.39
N LEU A 461 -2.14 2.08 5.14
CA LEU A 461 -3.46 2.63 4.78
C LEU A 461 -3.74 4.01 5.40
N ARG A 462 -3.16 4.31 6.58
CA ARG A 462 -3.50 5.49 7.36
C ARG A 462 -3.29 6.81 6.62
N TYR A 463 -2.18 6.97 5.90
CA TYR A 463 -1.94 8.20 5.13
C TYR A 463 -3.03 8.45 4.09
N ASN A 464 -3.41 7.43 3.34
CA ASN A 464 -4.50 7.55 2.37
C ASN A 464 -5.84 7.88 3.05
N ASP A 465 -6.09 7.34 4.23
CA ASP A 465 -7.32 7.61 5.01
C ASP A 465 -7.39 9.07 5.46
N ILE A 466 -6.33 9.65 6.03
CA ILE A 466 -6.33 11.06 6.47
C ILE A 466 -6.41 12.05 5.30
N ILE A 467 -5.85 11.68 4.13
CA ILE A 467 -5.95 12.47 2.90
C ILE A 467 -7.38 12.46 2.37
N ARG A 468 -7.99 11.28 2.17
CA ARG A 468 -9.34 11.17 1.61
C ARG A 468 -10.44 11.73 2.52
N TRP A 469 -10.25 11.71 3.85
CA TRP A 469 -11.17 12.34 4.81
C TRP A 469 -10.94 13.84 4.97
N LYS A 470 -9.91 14.41 4.35
CA LYS A 470 -9.51 15.81 4.48
C LYS A 470 -9.27 16.23 5.94
N ILE A 471 -8.57 15.39 6.70
CA ILE A 471 -8.21 15.66 8.09
C ILE A 471 -6.70 15.80 8.32
N ALA A 472 -5.88 15.65 7.27
CA ALA A 472 -4.42 15.76 7.37
C ALA A 472 -4.00 17.11 7.98
N GLU A 473 -4.67 18.21 7.62
CA GLU A 473 -4.47 19.55 8.16
C GLU A 473 -4.74 19.69 9.67
N LYS A 474 -5.43 18.69 10.28
CA LYS A 474 -5.73 18.66 11.72
C LYS A 474 -4.81 17.74 12.49
N VAL A 475 -4.36 16.64 11.87
CA VAL A 475 -3.63 15.57 12.56
C VAL A 475 -2.13 15.60 12.29
N LEU A 476 -1.67 16.24 11.20
CA LEU A 476 -0.24 16.30 10.89
C LEU A 476 0.50 17.47 11.55
N PRO A 477 -0.02 18.72 11.61
CA PRO A 477 0.69 19.86 12.20
C PRO A 477 0.57 19.92 13.74
N VAL A 478 0.64 18.74 14.40
CA VAL A 478 0.59 18.63 15.85
C VAL A 478 1.85 17.95 16.38
N SER A 479 2.13 18.09 17.68
CA SER A 479 3.26 17.38 18.29
C SER A 479 3.06 15.87 18.21
N ILE A 480 4.08 15.15 17.78
CA ILE A 480 4.09 13.69 17.83
C ILE A 480 4.54 13.25 19.22
N LEU A 481 3.72 12.45 19.86
CA LEU A 481 3.93 11.98 21.22
C LEU A 481 4.40 10.52 21.25
N GLY A 482 5.30 10.24 22.15
CA GLY A 482 5.87 8.92 22.38
C GLY A 482 5.47 8.34 23.74
N LEU A 483 6.43 7.67 24.34
CA LEU A 483 6.28 6.92 25.58
C LEU A 483 6.01 7.83 26.80
N LYS A 484 5.31 7.28 27.79
CA LYS A 484 5.30 7.79 29.14
C LYS A 484 6.59 7.39 29.82
N TYR A 485 7.35 8.35 30.31
CA TYR A 485 8.56 8.07 31.09
C TYR A 485 8.21 7.57 32.49
N SER A 486 8.89 6.53 32.92
CA SER A 486 8.89 6.02 34.30
C SER A 486 10.27 5.46 34.65
N GLU A 487 10.80 5.82 35.79
CA GLU A 487 12.12 5.39 36.26
C GLU A 487 12.22 3.88 36.51
N VAL A 488 11.07 3.21 36.70
CA VAL A 488 11.03 1.75 36.92
C VAL A 488 11.13 0.95 35.61
N ASP A 489 10.87 1.58 34.46
CA ASP A 489 10.75 0.90 33.18
C ASP A 489 12.03 0.98 32.34
N THR A 490 13.00 1.84 32.70
CA THR A 490 14.15 2.12 31.85
C THR A 490 15.38 2.53 32.62
N SER A 491 16.57 2.23 32.08
CA SER A 491 17.85 2.76 32.55
C SER A 491 18.18 4.16 31.99
N THR A 492 17.36 4.69 31.06
CA THR A 492 17.52 6.07 30.56
C THR A 492 17.28 7.05 31.71
N LYS A 493 18.24 7.89 31.99
CA LYS A 493 18.11 8.87 33.03
C LYS A 493 17.16 10.00 32.65
N ARG A 494 16.33 10.42 33.59
CA ARG A 494 15.38 11.53 33.40
C ARG A 494 16.07 12.80 32.90
N GLU A 495 17.23 13.13 33.42
CA GLU A 495 18.02 14.31 33.08
C GLU A 495 18.38 14.37 31.59
N ASP A 496 18.62 13.20 30.97
CA ASP A 496 19.02 13.11 29.55
C ASP A 496 17.86 13.44 28.60
N ILE A 497 16.62 13.23 29.02
CA ILE A 497 15.43 13.42 28.19
C ILE A 497 14.47 14.49 28.72
N GLN A 498 14.76 15.09 29.87
CA GLN A 498 13.94 16.12 30.53
C GLN A 498 13.47 17.24 29.60
N PRO A 499 14.30 17.76 28.66
CA PRO A 499 13.87 18.83 27.75
C PRO A 499 12.77 18.42 26.75
N ARG A 500 12.49 17.12 26.64
CA ARG A 500 11.47 16.54 25.77
C ARG A 500 10.26 15.99 26.51
N LEU A 501 10.23 16.06 27.84
CA LEU A 501 9.12 15.55 28.63
C LEU A 501 8.08 16.65 28.88
N THR A 502 6.81 16.25 28.80
CA THR A 502 5.71 17.11 29.23
C THR A 502 5.75 17.33 30.75
N THR A 503 5.27 18.49 31.22
CA THR A 503 5.14 18.84 32.64
C THR A 503 3.71 18.59 33.14
N GLU A 504 3.38 19.08 34.30
CA GLU A 504 2.05 18.98 34.90
C GLU A 504 0.95 19.40 33.91
N GLY A 505 -0.16 18.67 33.89
CA GLY A 505 -1.26 18.88 32.95
C GLY A 505 -0.91 18.60 31.47
N GLY A 506 0.20 17.91 31.21
CA GLY A 506 0.60 17.57 29.84
C GLY A 506 1.12 18.75 29.03
N MET A 507 1.70 19.75 29.72
CA MET A 507 2.25 20.96 29.07
C MET A 507 3.63 20.69 28.48
N PHE A 508 3.85 21.19 27.26
CA PHE A 508 5.16 21.22 26.62
C PHE A 508 5.40 22.59 26.00
N LYS A 509 6.50 23.25 26.40
CA LYS A 509 6.82 24.64 25.94
C LYS A 509 5.63 25.61 26.09
N GLY A 510 4.88 25.50 27.18
CA GLY A 510 3.75 26.39 27.46
C GLY A 510 2.44 26.02 26.77
N ALA A 511 2.42 25.00 25.92
CA ALA A 511 1.20 24.50 25.27
C ALA A 511 0.76 23.14 25.84
N LYS A 512 -0.55 22.96 26.03
CA LYS A 512 -1.10 21.65 26.40
C LYS A 512 -1.06 20.73 25.18
N VAL A 513 -0.36 19.60 25.27
CA VAL A 513 -0.22 18.62 24.20
C VAL A 513 -0.80 17.24 24.54
N THR A 514 -1.01 16.99 25.85
CA THR A 514 -1.63 15.77 26.37
C THR A 514 -2.26 16.08 27.74
N ASP A 515 -2.86 15.07 28.38
CA ASP A 515 -3.42 15.22 29.73
C ASP A 515 -2.46 14.75 30.84
N GLN A 516 -1.30 14.21 30.48
CA GLN A 516 -0.35 13.63 31.43
C GLN A 516 1.02 14.31 31.34
N ALA A 517 1.66 14.44 32.51
CA ALA A 517 3.08 14.77 32.60
C ALA A 517 3.95 13.58 32.15
N ASP A 518 5.22 13.86 31.88
CA ASP A 518 6.26 12.88 31.58
C ASP A 518 6.02 12.08 30.26
N ILE A 519 5.24 12.61 29.36
CA ILE A 519 5.13 12.08 28.00
C ILE A 519 6.27 12.65 27.15
N TYR A 520 7.00 11.77 26.45
CA TYR A 520 8.06 12.19 25.55
C TYR A 520 7.49 12.81 24.28
N VAL A 521 7.98 13.98 23.89
CA VAL A 521 7.61 14.67 22.65
C VAL A 521 8.65 14.35 21.59
N ILE A 522 8.28 13.47 20.64
CA ILE A 522 9.17 13.04 19.55
C ILE A 522 9.42 14.17 18.57
N GLU A 523 8.36 14.82 18.11
CA GLU A 523 8.43 16.00 17.23
C GLU A 523 7.54 17.10 17.79
N GLU A 524 8.02 18.34 17.77
CA GLU A 524 7.26 19.49 18.25
C GLU A 524 6.34 20.04 17.16
N ALA A 525 5.16 20.49 17.50
CA ALA A 525 4.23 21.12 16.58
C ALA A 525 4.85 22.30 15.82
N SER A 526 5.77 23.04 16.45
CA SER A 526 6.48 24.18 15.85
C SER A 526 7.38 23.80 14.66
N THR A 527 7.74 22.51 14.52
CA THR A 527 8.56 21.99 13.43
C THR A 527 7.72 21.29 12.35
N ARG A 528 6.40 21.34 12.48
CA ARG A 528 5.45 20.62 11.62
C ARG A 528 4.45 21.59 11.02
N SER A 529 4.11 21.38 9.78
CA SER A 529 3.13 22.18 9.07
C SER A 529 2.33 21.33 8.09
N PHE A 530 1.21 21.82 7.65
CA PHE A 530 0.44 21.28 6.54
C PHE A 530 -0.31 22.44 5.87
N ASN A 531 -0.08 22.64 4.59
CA ASN A 531 -0.80 23.65 3.81
C ASN A 531 -1.99 22.98 3.11
N PRO A 532 -3.25 23.19 3.55
CA PRO A 532 -4.42 22.51 2.98
C PRO A 532 -4.73 22.90 1.53
N GLN A 533 -4.15 23.96 1.02
CA GLN A 533 -4.30 24.40 -0.37
C GLN A 533 -3.26 23.78 -1.32
N ARG A 534 -2.29 23.04 -0.77
CA ARG A 534 -1.16 22.48 -1.49
C ARG A 534 -0.94 21.00 -1.20
N ASP A 535 -0.82 20.63 0.08
CA ASP A 535 -0.20 19.38 0.53
C ASP A 535 -1.10 18.12 0.40
N TYR A 536 -2.35 18.30 -0.06
CA TYR A 536 -3.20 17.17 -0.43
C TYR A 536 -2.80 16.50 -1.75
N TYR A 537 -1.92 17.15 -2.54
CA TYR A 537 -1.31 16.59 -3.74
C TYR A 537 0.20 16.74 -3.69
N TYR A 538 0.88 15.77 -4.29
CA TYR A 538 2.32 15.84 -4.47
C TYR A 538 2.70 16.87 -5.53
N PRO A 539 3.89 17.49 -5.41
CA PRO A 539 4.42 18.31 -6.49
C PRO A 539 4.77 17.42 -7.69
N ILE A 540 4.42 17.89 -8.89
CA ILE A 540 4.85 17.23 -10.12
C ILE A 540 6.35 17.53 -10.31
N PRO A 541 7.19 16.50 -10.62
CA PRO A 541 8.62 16.69 -10.79
C PRO A 541 8.93 17.68 -11.93
N THR A 542 9.89 18.59 -11.71
CA THR A 542 10.20 19.65 -12.69
C THR A 542 10.68 19.10 -14.04
N TYR A 543 11.33 17.92 -14.05
CA TYR A 543 11.73 17.25 -15.28
C TYR A 543 10.54 16.86 -16.16
N GLU A 544 9.45 16.39 -15.56
CA GLU A 544 8.24 16.00 -16.29
C GLU A 544 7.54 17.19 -16.92
N ILE A 545 7.49 18.31 -16.21
CA ILE A 545 6.96 19.58 -16.74
C ILE A 545 7.82 20.06 -17.93
N ALA A 546 9.13 20.03 -17.78
CA ALA A 546 10.05 20.49 -18.83
C ALA A 546 10.00 19.60 -20.09
N THR A 547 9.97 18.26 -19.92
CA THR A 547 9.98 17.32 -21.04
C THR A 547 8.64 17.23 -21.76
N SER A 548 7.54 17.55 -21.10
CA SER A 548 6.21 17.67 -21.71
C SER A 548 6.01 18.97 -22.49
N GLU A 549 7.03 19.84 -22.54
CA GLU A 549 6.94 21.17 -23.17
C GLU A 549 5.81 22.05 -22.60
N GLY A 550 5.48 21.83 -21.31
CA GLY A 550 4.47 22.59 -20.59
C GLY A 550 3.04 22.04 -20.73
N SER A 551 2.83 20.92 -21.40
CA SER A 551 1.51 20.27 -21.44
C SER A 551 1.12 19.64 -20.08
N VAL A 552 2.11 19.28 -19.26
CA VAL A 552 1.92 18.87 -17.87
C VAL A 552 2.20 20.07 -16.97
N GLU A 553 1.16 20.60 -16.35
CA GLU A 553 1.24 21.74 -15.44
C GLU A 553 1.45 21.29 -13.99
N GLN A 554 2.04 22.15 -13.17
CA GLN A 554 2.25 21.92 -11.74
C GLN A 554 0.91 21.88 -10.97
N ASN A 555 0.89 21.13 -9.87
CA ASN A 555 -0.24 21.16 -8.94
C ASN A 555 -0.35 22.52 -8.23
N PRO A 556 -1.58 22.98 -7.90
CA PRO A 556 -1.79 24.26 -7.24
C PRO A 556 -0.95 24.41 -5.97
N GLY A 557 -0.37 25.60 -5.77
CA GLY A 557 0.43 25.93 -4.59
C GLY A 557 1.87 25.42 -4.59
N TRP A 558 2.32 24.74 -5.64
CA TRP A 558 3.67 24.21 -5.80
C TRP A 558 4.55 25.01 -6.80
N ASN A 559 4.11 26.18 -7.21
CA ASN A 559 4.82 27.06 -8.16
C ASN A 559 6.02 27.76 -7.51
#